data_1f10e19e71df7420f21ba83957c9325d
#
_entry.id   1f10e19e71df7420f21ba83957c9325d
#
_cell.length_a   1.000
_cell.length_b   1.000
_cell.length_c   1.000
_cell.angle_alpha   90.00
_cell.angle_beta   90.00
_cell.angle_gamma   90.00
#
_symmetry.space_group_name_H-M   'P 1'
#
loop_
_entity.id
_entity.type
_entity.pdbx_description
1 polymer ?
#
loop_
_entity_poly.entity_id
_entity_poly.type
_entity_poly.pdbx_seq_one_letter_code
_entity_poly.pdbx_strand_id
1 'polypeptide(L)'
;MQPSEEPPPYTQTGAQKVDTSDLQRRQEELERKAEELQRKEREMRNMQYNDRQNNWPPLPKKCPIGPCFYQDFSVDIPLEFQRTVKFVYYLWMFYSIVLFLNILASLAYFIVDGDGGVTFGLSIVWFVLFTPCSFICWYRPVYKAFRSDSSFNFFVFFFIFFFQFIVCIIQALGITQISVGWINGLGVVGKKPAAGAIMLFIALFFSICAVLKLVMLLRVHRIYRTTGASFAKAQQEFSSGVMRNEHVQNAAANAAAGAARGMASQYGSNSSNKY
;
A
#
# COMPACT_ATOMS: atom_id res chain seq x y z
N MET A 1 1.35 -5.99 -84.12
CA MET A 1 0.23 -5.35 -83.49
C MET A 1 -0.50 -6.39 -82.68
N GLN A 2 -0.28 -6.41 -81.36
CA GLN A 2 -0.99 -7.26 -80.43
C GLN A 2 -2.15 -6.43 -79.86
N PRO A 3 -3.36 -6.99 -79.66
CA PRO A 3 -4.46 -6.29 -79.05
C PRO A 3 -4.22 -6.24 -77.54
N SER A 4 -4.39 -5.05 -76.98
CA SER A 4 -4.42 -4.80 -75.52
C SER A 4 -5.69 -5.43 -74.93
N GLU A 5 -5.57 -6.44 -74.08
CA GLU A 5 -6.66 -6.95 -73.27
C GLU A 5 -6.91 -5.94 -72.17
N GLU A 6 -8.09 -5.29 -72.15
CA GLU A 6 -8.56 -4.52 -71.06
C GLU A 6 -8.89 -5.45 -69.86
N PRO A 7 -8.47 -5.11 -68.63
CA PRO A 7 -8.81 -5.92 -67.45
C PRO A 7 -10.33 -5.85 -67.18
N PRO A 8 -10.94 -6.95 -66.73
CA PRO A 8 -12.37 -7.00 -66.47
C PRO A 8 -12.80 -5.99 -65.42
N PRO A 9 -14.00 -5.38 -65.56
CA PRO A 9 -14.50 -4.41 -64.62
C PRO A 9 -14.70 -5.08 -63.24
N TYR A 10 -13.97 -4.59 -62.26
CA TYR A 10 -14.21 -4.98 -60.85
C TYR A 10 -15.62 -4.60 -60.48
N THR A 11 -16.50 -5.58 -60.33
CA THR A 11 -17.82 -5.40 -59.77
C THR A 11 -17.60 -4.91 -58.32
N GLN A 12 -17.89 -3.67 -58.05
CA GLN A 12 -17.96 -3.16 -56.69
C GLN A 12 -19.07 -3.95 -55.98
N THR A 13 -18.67 -5.03 -55.32
CA THR A 13 -19.52 -5.70 -54.33
C THR A 13 -19.88 -4.65 -53.31
N GLY A 14 -21.18 -4.29 -53.26
CA GLY A 14 -21.65 -3.22 -52.39
C GLY A 14 -21.05 -3.35 -50.99
N ALA A 15 -20.24 -2.40 -50.62
CA ALA A 15 -19.74 -2.30 -49.25
C ALA A 15 -20.99 -2.17 -48.39
N GLN A 16 -21.36 -3.27 -47.75
CA GLN A 16 -22.40 -3.30 -46.76
C GLN A 16 -21.99 -2.25 -45.73
N LYS A 17 -22.71 -1.13 -45.63
CA LYS A 17 -22.49 -0.13 -44.60
C LYS A 17 -22.66 -0.86 -43.27
N VAL A 18 -21.55 -1.35 -42.74
CA VAL A 18 -21.54 -1.88 -41.36
C VAL A 18 -21.97 -0.75 -40.47
N ASP A 19 -23.11 -0.93 -39.83
CA ASP A 19 -23.66 0.09 -38.93
C ASP A 19 -22.70 0.22 -37.75
N THR A 20 -21.82 1.24 -37.84
CA THR A 20 -20.79 1.51 -36.84
C THR A 20 -21.41 1.76 -35.47
N SER A 21 -22.67 2.19 -35.42
CA SER A 21 -23.42 2.38 -34.17
C SER A 21 -23.74 1.05 -33.47
N ASP A 22 -24.04 0.00 -34.23
CA ASP A 22 -24.32 -1.33 -33.68
C ASP A 22 -23.05 -2.02 -33.17
N LEU A 23 -21.94 -1.80 -33.87
CA LEU A 23 -20.62 -2.27 -33.42
C LEU A 23 -20.18 -1.55 -32.15
N GLN A 24 -20.36 -0.24 -32.06
CA GLN A 24 -20.04 0.53 -30.85
C GLN A 24 -20.88 0.07 -29.65
N ARG A 25 -22.19 -0.12 -29.84
CA ARG A 25 -23.07 -0.65 -28.76
C ARG A 25 -22.62 -2.03 -28.28
N ARG A 26 -22.25 -2.93 -29.19
CA ARG A 26 -21.73 -4.26 -28.83
C ARG A 26 -20.40 -4.16 -28.09
N GLN A 27 -19.53 -3.25 -28.50
CA GLN A 27 -18.26 -3.02 -27.83
C GLN A 27 -18.47 -2.50 -26.39
N GLU A 28 -19.32 -1.49 -26.21
CA GLU A 28 -19.68 -0.98 -24.88
C GLU A 28 -20.31 -2.06 -23.99
N GLU A 29 -21.18 -2.90 -24.56
CA GLU A 29 -21.78 -4.03 -23.83
C GLU A 29 -20.75 -5.07 -23.41
N LEU A 30 -19.80 -5.40 -24.29
CA LEU A 30 -18.71 -6.32 -24.00
C LEU A 30 -17.78 -5.76 -22.93
N GLU A 31 -17.41 -4.48 -23.00
CA GLU A 31 -16.60 -3.81 -21.99
C GLU A 31 -17.30 -3.82 -20.63
N ARG A 32 -18.60 -3.49 -20.59
CA ARG A 32 -19.39 -3.55 -19.35
C ARG A 32 -19.45 -4.96 -18.76
N LYS A 33 -19.65 -5.98 -19.60
CA LYS A 33 -19.65 -7.40 -19.16
C LYS A 33 -18.27 -7.82 -18.66
N ALA A 34 -17.20 -7.39 -19.33
CA ALA A 34 -15.82 -7.68 -18.91
C ALA A 34 -15.52 -7.05 -17.54
N GLU A 35 -15.92 -5.80 -17.30
CA GLU A 35 -15.79 -5.14 -16.02
C GLU A 35 -16.60 -5.84 -14.90
N GLU A 36 -17.82 -6.25 -15.21
CA GLU A 36 -18.66 -6.99 -14.26
C GLU A 36 -18.07 -8.34 -13.89
N LEU A 37 -17.56 -9.08 -14.87
CA LEU A 37 -16.87 -10.36 -14.65
C LEU A 37 -15.60 -10.18 -13.80
N GLN A 38 -14.78 -9.18 -14.12
CA GLN A 38 -13.60 -8.86 -13.31
C GLN A 38 -13.96 -8.48 -11.86
N ARG A 39 -15.07 -7.74 -11.68
CA ARG A 39 -15.57 -7.41 -10.34
C ARG A 39 -16.00 -8.66 -9.58
N LYS A 40 -16.80 -9.54 -10.20
CA LYS A 40 -17.23 -10.80 -9.59
C LYS A 40 -16.04 -11.72 -9.26
N GLU A 41 -15.07 -11.81 -10.15
CA GLU A 41 -13.85 -12.58 -9.91
C GLU A 41 -13.07 -12.05 -8.71
N ARG A 42 -12.92 -10.72 -8.59
CA ARG A 42 -12.28 -10.09 -7.42
C ARG A 42 -13.08 -10.33 -6.14
N GLU A 43 -14.41 -10.26 -6.19
CA GLU A 43 -15.28 -10.53 -5.05
C GLU A 43 -15.17 -11.99 -4.60
N MET A 44 -15.20 -12.96 -5.52
CA MET A 44 -14.99 -14.38 -5.21
C MET A 44 -13.61 -14.66 -4.64
N ARG A 45 -12.56 -14.08 -5.22
CA ARG A 45 -11.18 -14.20 -4.70
C ARG A 45 -11.04 -13.62 -3.30
N ASN A 46 -11.71 -12.50 -3.01
CA ASN A 46 -11.70 -11.90 -1.67
C ASN A 46 -12.50 -12.73 -0.66
N MET A 47 -13.66 -13.29 -1.03
CA MET A 47 -14.40 -14.22 -0.17
C MET A 47 -13.57 -15.46 0.16
N GLN A 48 -12.98 -16.09 -0.83
CA GLN A 48 -12.10 -17.25 -0.66
C GLN A 48 -10.88 -16.96 0.24
N TYR A 49 -10.38 -15.73 0.20
CA TYR A 49 -9.29 -15.29 1.08
C TYR A 49 -9.74 -15.13 2.53
N ASN A 50 -10.93 -14.59 2.78
CA ASN A 50 -11.45 -14.35 4.13
C ASN A 50 -11.75 -15.65 4.89
N ASP A 51 -12.07 -16.73 4.17
CA ASP A 51 -12.34 -18.05 4.76
C ASP A 51 -11.07 -18.84 5.13
N ARG A 52 -9.87 -18.35 4.72
CA ARG A 52 -8.60 -19.00 5.02
C ARG A 52 -8.12 -18.68 6.42
N GLN A 53 -7.61 -19.70 7.12
CA GLN A 53 -7.02 -19.52 8.44
C GLN A 53 -5.77 -18.62 8.35
N ASN A 54 -5.68 -17.67 9.28
CA ASN A 54 -4.51 -16.81 9.40
C ASN A 54 -3.25 -17.63 9.68
N ASN A 55 -2.13 -17.27 9.03
CA ASN A 55 -0.85 -17.98 9.14
C ASN A 55 0.32 -17.03 9.47
N TRP A 56 0.06 -15.72 9.57
CA TRP A 56 1.11 -14.73 9.81
C TRP A 56 0.73 -13.77 10.96
N PRO A 57 1.63 -13.36 11.87
CA PRO A 57 3.02 -13.82 12.01
C PRO A 57 3.10 -15.30 12.46
N PRO A 58 4.18 -16.04 12.06
CA PRO A 58 4.39 -17.43 12.43
C PRO A 58 4.84 -17.53 13.89
N LEU A 59 3.90 -17.30 14.80
CA LEU A 59 4.15 -17.33 16.24
C LEU A 59 4.07 -18.77 16.78
N PRO A 60 4.90 -19.14 17.79
CA PRO A 60 4.78 -20.39 18.47
C PRO A 60 3.39 -20.54 19.11
N LYS A 61 2.85 -21.75 19.16
CA LYS A 61 1.51 -22.03 19.77
C LYS A 61 1.37 -21.60 21.24
N LYS A 62 2.49 -21.34 21.92
CA LYS A 62 2.53 -20.86 23.32
C LYS A 62 2.31 -19.33 23.43
N CYS A 63 2.35 -18.61 22.32
CA CYS A 63 2.14 -17.17 22.31
C CYS A 63 0.65 -16.85 22.49
N PRO A 64 0.27 -15.91 23.42
CA PRO A 64 -1.12 -15.54 23.63
C PRO A 64 -1.73 -14.80 22.44
N ILE A 65 -0.89 -14.30 21.52
CA ILE A 65 -1.31 -13.63 20.30
C ILE A 65 -1.23 -14.63 19.14
N GLY A 66 -2.38 -14.98 18.56
CA GLY A 66 -2.45 -15.85 17.38
C GLY A 66 -2.08 -15.13 16.09
N PRO A 67 -1.93 -15.86 14.97
CA PRO A 67 -1.73 -15.27 13.66
C PRO A 67 -2.90 -14.33 13.30
N CYS A 68 -2.57 -13.09 12.92
CA CYS A 68 -3.59 -12.06 12.64
C CYS A 68 -3.93 -11.95 11.15
N PHE A 69 -3.06 -12.50 10.26
CA PHE A 69 -3.18 -12.31 8.82
C PHE A 69 -2.93 -13.61 8.07
N TYR A 70 -3.59 -13.73 6.91
CA TYR A 70 -3.21 -14.75 5.93
C TYR A 70 -2.23 -14.16 4.92
N GLN A 71 -1.17 -14.92 4.58
CA GLN A 71 -0.17 -14.55 3.59
C GLN A 71 0.34 -15.79 2.87
N ASP A 72 0.16 -15.82 1.55
CA ASP A 72 0.74 -16.82 0.66
C ASP A 72 1.09 -16.16 -0.68
N PHE A 73 2.40 -16.05 -0.95
CA PHE A 73 2.88 -15.40 -2.18
C PHE A 73 2.61 -16.22 -3.42
N SER A 74 2.53 -17.54 -3.31
CA SER A 74 2.40 -18.44 -4.45
C SER A 74 0.96 -18.52 -4.94
N VAL A 75 0.00 -18.42 -4.03
CA VAL A 75 -1.43 -18.55 -4.32
C VAL A 75 -2.08 -17.18 -4.57
N ASP A 76 -1.71 -16.17 -3.77
CA ASP A 76 -2.40 -14.89 -3.78
C ASP A 76 -1.84 -13.90 -4.81
N ILE A 77 -0.55 -14.00 -5.18
CA ILE A 77 0.12 -13.02 -6.02
C ILE A 77 0.38 -13.59 -7.42
N PRO A 78 0.03 -12.89 -8.50
CA PRO A 78 0.38 -13.29 -9.87
C PRO A 78 1.88 -13.56 -10.00
N LEU A 79 2.24 -14.59 -10.77
CA LEU A 79 3.61 -15.11 -10.88
C LEU A 79 4.64 -14.03 -11.23
N GLU A 80 4.27 -13.10 -12.10
CA GLU A 80 5.11 -11.98 -12.55
C GLU A 80 5.48 -10.99 -11.43
N PHE A 81 4.62 -10.84 -10.39
CA PHE A 81 4.81 -9.90 -9.29
C PHE A 81 5.34 -10.53 -8.01
N GLN A 82 5.34 -11.86 -7.89
CA GLN A 82 5.75 -12.56 -6.68
C GLN A 82 7.14 -12.16 -6.19
N ARG A 83 8.11 -12.04 -7.12
CA ARG A 83 9.47 -11.60 -6.78
C ARG A 83 9.48 -10.19 -6.16
N THR A 84 8.72 -9.27 -6.73
CA THR A 84 8.66 -7.88 -6.25
C THR A 84 8.05 -7.83 -4.85
N VAL A 85 6.94 -8.51 -4.61
CA VAL A 85 6.28 -8.55 -3.30
C VAL A 85 7.14 -9.25 -2.24
N LYS A 86 7.84 -10.32 -2.60
CA LYS A 86 8.82 -10.99 -1.72
C LYS A 86 9.98 -10.05 -1.35
N PHE A 87 10.51 -9.27 -2.30
CA PHE A 87 11.55 -8.29 -2.01
C PHE A 87 11.07 -7.21 -1.04
N VAL A 88 9.84 -6.72 -1.20
CA VAL A 88 9.24 -5.75 -0.27
C VAL A 88 9.11 -6.37 1.13
N TYR A 89 8.74 -7.64 1.24
CA TYR A 89 8.68 -8.37 2.50
C TYR A 89 10.05 -8.49 3.16
N TYR A 90 11.07 -8.91 2.41
CA TYR A 90 12.44 -9.00 2.94
C TYR A 90 13.01 -7.63 3.32
N LEU A 91 12.64 -6.57 2.60
CA LEU A 91 13.03 -5.21 2.97
C LEU A 91 12.39 -4.78 4.29
N TRP A 92 11.13 -5.16 4.54
CA TRP A 92 10.49 -4.94 5.83
C TRP A 92 11.22 -5.69 6.96
N MET A 93 11.55 -6.97 6.75
CA MET A 93 12.31 -7.75 7.74
C MET A 93 13.69 -7.14 8.00
N PHE A 94 14.42 -6.78 6.94
CA PHE A 94 15.74 -6.16 7.05
C PHE A 94 15.66 -4.84 7.84
N TYR A 95 14.69 -3.99 7.53
CA TYR A 95 14.47 -2.75 8.29
C TYR A 95 14.19 -3.02 9.78
N SER A 96 13.38 -4.01 10.10
CA SER A 96 13.09 -4.40 11.49
C SER A 96 14.34 -4.90 12.22
N ILE A 97 15.19 -5.66 11.53
CA ILE A 97 16.50 -6.09 12.08
C ILE A 97 17.40 -4.87 12.32
N VAL A 98 17.46 -3.91 11.39
CA VAL A 98 18.27 -2.70 11.55
C VAL A 98 17.77 -1.86 12.73
N LEU A 99 16.47 -1.74 12.94
CA LEU A 99 15.89 -1.07 14.11
C LEU A 99 16.28 -1.78 15.44
N PHE A 100 16.29 -3.12 15.44
CA PHE A 100 16.75 -3.88 16.60
C PHE A 100 18.25 -3.66 16.88
N LEU A 101 19.08 -3.72 15.83
CA LEU A 101 20.51 -3.44 15.95
C LEU A 101 20.79 -1.99 16.38
N ASN A 102 19.95 -1.04 16.00
CA ASN A 102 19.99 0.34 16.48
C ASN A 102 19.82 0.43 18.00
N ILE A 103 18.95 -0.43 18.61
CA ILE A 103 18.83 -0.51 20.08
C ILE A 103 20.17 -0.97 20.69
N LEU A 104 20.79 -2.01 20.15
CA LEU A 104 22.05 -2.54 20.69
C LEU A 104 23.19 -1.53 20.57
N ALA A 105 23.29 -0.84 19.45
CA ALA A 105 24.31 0.18 19.23
C ALA A 105 24.10 1.41 20.11
N SER A 106 22.85 1.86 20.29
CA SER A 106 22.53 2.99 21.18
C SER A 106 22.72 2.63 22.65
N LEU A 107 22.45 1.37 23.04
CA LEU A 107 22.78 0.87 24.38
C LEU A 107 24.30 0.88 24.63
N ALA A 108 25.09 0.40 23.67
CA ALA A 108 26.57 0.44 23.77
C ALA A 108 27.06 1.88 23.90
N TYR A 109 26.49 2.83 23.19
CA TYR A 109 26.78 4.25 23.34
C TYR A 109 26.39 4.75 24.74
N PHE A 110 25.19 4.46 25.23
CA PHE A 110 24.70 4.88 26.54
C PHE A 110 25.53 4.36 27.71
N ILE A 111 26.06 3.11 27.62
CA ILE A 111 26.91 2.53 28.64
C ILE A 111 28.28 3.29 28.78
N VAL A 112 28.84 3.78 27.67
CA VAL A 112 30.14 4.46 27.68
C VAL A 112 30.02 5.97 27.78
N ASP A 113 28.83 6.53 27.55
CA ASP A 113 28.55 7.96 27.58
C ASP A 113 27.10 8.20 27.93
N GLY A 114 26.82 8.88 29.04
CA GLY A 114 25.46 9.18 29.52
C GLY A 114 24.61 9.97 28.51
N ASP A 115 25.23 10.73 27.60
CA ASP A 115 24.55 11.47 26.53
C ASP A 115 23.81 10.54 25.56
N GLY A 116 24.19 9.25 25.51
CA GLY A 116 23.51 8.21 24.71
C GLY A 116 22.11 7.83 25.18
N GLY A 117 21.68 8.27 26.38
CA GLY A 117 20.40 7.85 26.98
C GLY A 117 19.18 8.20 26.13
N VAL A 118 19.15 9.40 25.54
CA VAL A 118 18.05 9.84 24.65
C VAL A 118 18.00 8.97 23.39
N THR A 119 19.14 8.74 22.76
CA THR A 119 19.25 7.88 21.55
C THR A 119 18.80 6.45 21.86
N PHE A 120 19.16 5.92 23.03
CA PHE A 120 18.74 4.59 23.47
C PHE A 120 17.21 4.52 23.70
N GLY A 121 16.64 5.46 24.44
CA GLY A 121 15.18 5.52 24.66
C GLY A 121 14.38 5.62 23.36
N LEU A 122 14.82 6.52 22.45
CA LEU A 122 14.19 6.66 21.13
C LEU A 122 14.35 5.42 20.27
N SER A 123 15.47 4.70 20.34
CA SER A 123 15.67 3.48 19.56
C SER A 123 14.68 2.38 19.92
N ILE A 124 14.29 2.26 21.18
CA ILE A 124 13.26 1.33 21.63
C ILE A 124 11.89 1.75 21.06
N VAL A 125 11.55 3.04 21.13
CA VAL A 125 10.30 3.57 20.57
C VAL A 125 10.24 3.30 19.06
N TRP A 126 11.32 3.56 18.32
CA TRP A 126 11.38 3.26 16.89
C TRP A 126 11.13 1.79 16.59
N PHE A 127 11.76 0.88 17.31
CA PHE A 127 11.58 -0.55 17.09
C PHE A 127 10.16 -1.02 17.40
N VAL A 128 9.66 -0.70 18.61
CA VAL A 128 8.35 -1.17 19.08
C VAL A 128 7.20 -0.60 18.24
N LEU A 129 7.30 0.67 17.86
CA LEU A 129 6.25 1.34 17.09
C LEU A 129 6.37 1.04 15.58
N PHE A 130 7.56 1.21 15.00
CA PHE A 130 7.72 1.15 13.55
C PHE A 130 7.71 -0.26 12.98
N THR A 131 8.11 -1.28 13.74
CA THR A 131 8.06 -2.66 13.24
C THR A 131 6.63 -3.11 12.93
N PRO A 132 5.65 -3.05 13.86
CA PRO A 132 4.27 -3.42 13.54
C PRO A 132 3.57 -2.40 12.64
N CYS A 133 3.77 -1.08 12.87
CA CYS A 133 3.13 -0.07 12.03
C CYS A 133 3.58 -0.15 10.58
N SER A 134 4.86 -0.38 10.31
CA SER A 134 5.36 -0.52 8.94
C SER A 134 4.75 -1.73 8.23
N PHE A 135 4.54 -2.84 8.93
CA PHE A 135 3.86 -3.99 8.38
C PHE A 135 2.42 -3.66 7.96
N ILE A 136 1.66 -3.03 8.85
CA ILE A 136 0.24 -2.72 8.61
C ILE A 136 0.07 -1.60 7.59
N CYS A 137 0.89 -0.54 7.69
CA CYS A 137 0.67 0.70 6.96
C CYS A 137 1.20 0.71 5.53
N TRP A 138 2.28 -0.03 5.21
CA TRP A 138 2.79 -0.06 3.84
C TRP A 138 3.02 -1.47 3.27
N TYR A 139 3.45 -2.45 4.09
CA TYR A 139 3.65 -3.79 3.57
C TYR A 139 2.30 -4.47 3.22
N ARG A 140 1.33 -4.44 4.11
CA ARG A 140 -0.01 -4.99 3.84
C ARG A 140 -0.73 -4.32 2.67
N PRO A 141 -0.75 -2.99 2.54
CA PRO A 141 -1.29 -2.33 1.35
C PRO A 141 -0.65 -2.79 0.05
N VAL A 142 0.68 -2.85 -0.05
CA VAL A 142 1.33 -3.32 -1.30
C VAL A 142 1.02 -4.79 -1.60
N TYR A 143 0.97 -5.65 -0.58
CA TYR A 143 0.54 -7.03 -0.76
C TYR A 143 -0.89 -7.11 -1.32
N LYS A 144 -1.83 -6.37 -0.73
CA LYS A 144 -3.22 -6.28 -1.21
C LYS A 144 -3.32 -5.66 -2.61
N ALA A 145 -2.50 -4.65 -2.91
CA ALA A 145 -2.48 -4.01 -4.21
C ALA A 145 -2.15 -5.00 -5.33
N PHE A 146 -1.12 -5.80 -5.15
CA PHE A 146 -0.74 -6.83 -6.12
C PHE A 146 -1.68 -8.05 -6.13
N ARG A 147 -2.34 -8.37 -5.00
CA ARG A 147 -3.29 -9.45 -4.92
C ARG A 147 -4.59 -9.16 -5.68
N SER A 148 -5.15 -7.97 -5.51
CA SER A 148 -6.48 -7.60 -6.02
C SER A 148 -6.44 -6.52 -7.10
N ASP A 149 -5.27 -6.17 -7.61
CA ASP A 149 -5.05 -5.08 -8.59
C ASP A 149 -5.75 -3.77 -8.18
N SER A 150 -5.68 -3.44 -6.89
CA SER A 150 -6.36 -2.29 -6.31
C SER A 150 -5.52 -1.03 -6.42
N SER A 151 -6.02 -0.05 -7.19
CA SER A 151 -5.40 1.27 -7.33
C SER A 151 -5.33 2.03 -6.01
N PHE A 152 -6.33 1.88 -5.14
CA PHE A 152 -6.35 2.51 -3.83
C PHE A 152 -5.23 1.99 -2.92
N ASN A 153 -5.01 0.67 -2.87
CA ASN A 153 -3.93 0.10 -2.08
C ASN A 153 -2.54 0.49 -2.60
N PHE A 154 -2.36 0.64 -3.92
CA PHE A 154 -1.13 1.22 -4.48
C PHE A 154 -0.91 2.65 -4.03
N PHE A 155 -1.95 3.49 -4.06
CA PHE A 155 -1.87 4.87 -3.61
C PHE A 155 -1.47 4.98 -2.13
N VAL A 156 -2.14 4.22 -1.25
CA VAL A 156 -1.81 4.14 0.19
C VAL A 156 -0.36 3.70 0.39
N PHE A 157 0.08 2.67 -0.34
CA PHE A 157 1.46 2.21 -0.29
C PHE A 157 2.43 3.33 -0.67
N PHE A 158 2.25 4.01 -1.80
CA PHE A 158 3.17 5.05 -2.25
C PHE A 158 3.29 6.18 -1.25
N PHE A 159 2.17 6.65 -0.73
CA PHE A 159 2.14 7.75 0.23
C PHE A 159 2.90 7.37 1.51
N ILE A 160 2.54 6.26 2.14
CA ILE A 160 3.13 5.87 3.42
C ILE A 160 4.57 5.40 3.26
N PHE A 161 4.88 4.66 2.19
CA PHE A 161 6.23 4.17 1.94
C PHE A 161 7.22 5.28 1.60
N PHE A 162 6.76 6.36 0.94
CA PHE A 162 7.56 7.56 0.72
C PHE A 162 7.90 8.25 2.04
N PHE A 163 6.93 8.42 2.94
CA PHE A 163 7.20 8.93 4.30
C PHE A 163 8.19 8.04 5.05
N GLN A 164 8.00 6.74 4.99
CA GLN A 164 8.90 5.77 5.60
C GLN A 164 10.32 5.83 5.02
N PHE A 165 10.46 6.13 3.74
CA PHE A 165 11.75 6.38 3.09
C PHE A 165 12.43 7.63 3.66
N ILE A 166 11.70 8.75 3.81
CA ILE A 166 12.21 9.99 4.42
C ILE A 166 12.66 9.73 5.87
N VAL A 167 11.83 9.05 6.66
CA VAL A 167 12.19 8.67 8.04
C VAL A 167 13.47 7.84 8.07
N CYS A 168 13.64 6.90 7.14
CA CYS A 168 14.86 6.09 7.05
C CYS A 168 16.10 6.93 6.72
N ILE A 169 15.98 7.95 5.88
CA ILE A 169 17.08 8.91 5.62
C ILE A 169 17.43 9.68 6.89
N ILE A 170 16.45 10.18 7.63
CA ILE A 170 16.66 10.90 8.89
C ILE A 170 17.35 9.99 9.91
N GLN A 171 16.94 8.72 10.00
CA GLN A 171 17.59 7.71 10.84
C GLN A 171 19.02 7.42 10.38
N ALA A 172 19.29 7.34 9.06
CA ALA A 172 20.64 7.16 8.54
C ALA A 172 21.54 8.35 8.88
N LEU A 173 21.03 9.57 8.78
CA LEU A 173 21.79 10.77 9.16
C LEU A 173 22.04 10.86 10.67
N GLY A 174 21.10 10.43 11.51
CA GLY A 174 21.21 10.49 12.96
C GLY A 174 21.21 11.92 13.52
N ILE A 175 20.35 12.78 12.95
CA ILE A 175 20.19 14.17 13.38
C ILE A 175 19.58 14.19 14.78
N THR A 176 20.05 15.06 15.66
CA THR A 176 19.47 15.32 16.99
C THR A 176 19.23 14.07 17.84
N GLN A 177 20.17 13.13 17.83
CA GLN A 177 20.12 11.89 18.63
C GLN A 177 18.93 10.95 18.32
N ILE A 178 18.25 11.14 17.18
CA ILE A 178 17.10 10.30 16.77
C ILE A 178 17.50 8.83 16.60
N SER A 179 18.75 8.56 16.18
CA SER A 179 19.32 7.24 15.96
C SER A 179 20.85 7.27 16.03
N VAL A 180 21.49 6.11 15.91
CA VAL A 180 22.96 5.98 15.79
C VAL A 180 23.46 6.28 14.37
N GLY A 181 22.87 7.25 13.68
CA GLY A 181 23.24 7.61 12.30
C GLY A 181 24.62 8.22 12.14
N TRP A 182 24.95 8.65 10.91
CA TRP A 182 26.28 9.14 10.54
C TRP A 182 26.74 10.33 11.38
N ILE A 183 25.91 11.35 11.59
CA ILE A 183 26.28 12.56 12.33
C ILE A 183 26.60 12.22 13.78
N ASN A 184 25.72 11.45 14.41
CA ASN A 184 25.89 11.02 15.79
C ASN A 184 27.10 10.11 15.96
N GLY A 185 27.27 9.11 15.08
CA GLY A 185 28.40 8.19 15.10
C GLY A 185 29.76 8.87 14.89
N LEU A 186 29.85 9.83 13.95
CA LEU A 186 31.06 10.63 13.72
C LEU A 186 31.39 11.52 14.92
N GLY A 187 30.38 12.08 15.59
CA GLY A 187 30.58 12.86 16.83
C GLY A 187 31.13 12.04 18.00
N VAL A 188 30.78 10.76 18.04
CA VAL A 188 31.17 9.84 19.14
C VAL A 188 32.49 9.13 18.86
N VAL A 189 32.82 8.76 17.62
CA VAL A 189 33.97 7.93 17.27
C VAL A 189 35.31 8.54 17.70
N GLY A 190 35.43 9.87 17.69
CA GLY A 190 36.67 10.56 18.16
C GLY A 190 36.88 10.49 19.67
N LYS A 191 35.80 10.36 20.45
CA LYS A 191 35.83 10.29 21.93
C LYS A 191 35.77 8.86 22.45
N LYS A 192 34.96 8.03 21.82
CA LYS A 192 34.65 6.63 22.21
C LYS A 192 34.75 5.74 20.95
N PRO A 193 35.93 5.37 20.48
CA PRO A 193 36.14 4.75 19.18
C PRO A 193 35.31 3.48 18.96
N ALA A 194 35.23 2.59 19.96
CA ALA A 194 34.51 1.32 19.84
C ALA A 194 33.00 1.55 19.67
N ALA A 195 32.40 2.40 20.51
CA ALA A 195 30.95 2.73 20.38
C ALA A 195 30.66 3.46 19.08
N GLY A 196 31.47 4.47 18.72
CA GLY A 196 31.33 5.21 17.48
C GLY A 196 31.42 4.31 16.23
N ALA A 197 32.38 3.35 16.23
CA ALA A 197 32.50 2.40 15.12
C ALA A 197 31.23 1.51 14.98
N ILE A 198 30.68 1.02 16.08
CA ILE A 198 29.41 0.26 16.06
C ILE A 198 28.27 1.13 15.52
N MET A 199 28.17 2.39 15.97
CA MET A 199 27.15 3.34 15.49
C MET A 199 27.29 3.59 13.99
N LEU A 200 28.47 3.82 13.47
CA LEU A 200 28.73 4.03 12.05
C LEU A 200 28.38 2.79 11.21
N PHE A 201 28.65 1.60 11.73
CA PHE A 201 28.26 0.35 11.09
C PHE A 201 26.74 0.22 10.94
N ILE A 202 25.96 0.61 11.95
CA ILE A 202 24.50 0.62 11.86
C ILE A 202 24.01 1.76 10.97
N ALA A 203 24.66 2.93 10.97
CA ALA A 203 24.36 4.00 10.03
C ALA A 203 24.48 3.55 8.57
N LEU A 204 25.48 2.72 8.25
CA LEU A 204 25.61 2.10 6.93
C LEU A 204 24.40 1.23 6.59
N PHE A 205 23.88 0.43 7.53
CA PHE A 205 22.68 -0.39 7.28
C PHE A 205 21.44 0.45 7.07
N PHE A 206 21.26 1.54 7.80
CA PHE A 206 20.17 2.49 7.51
C PHE A 206 20.31 3.10 6.12
N SER A 207 21.53 3.43 5.68
CA SER A 207 21.80 3.95 4.34
C SER A 207 21.44 2.91 3.26
N ILE A 208 21.82 1.66 3.44
CA ILE A 208 21.43 0.55 2.57
C ILE A 208 19.91 0.40 2.53
N CYS A 209 19.24 0.44 3.68
CA CYS A 209 17.79 0.43 3.75
C CYS A 209 17.15 1.56 2.95
N ALA A 210 17.66 2.79 3.05
CA ALA A 210 17.16 3.94 2.33
C ALA A 210 17.30 3.76 0.81
N VAL A 211 18.46 3.30 0.34
CA VAL A 211 18.68 2.99 -1.07
C VAL A 211 17.72 1.90 -1.56
N LEU A 212 17.59 0.80 -0.82
CA LEU A 212 16.68 -0.29 -1.19
C LEU A 212 15.22 0.16 -1.21
N LYS A 213 14.80 1.02 -0.27
CA LYS A 213 13.46 1.62 -0.26
C LYS A 213 13.22 2.47 -1.50
N LEU A 214 14.19 3.30 -1.90
CA LEU A 214 14.09 4.10 -3.12
C LEU A 214 13.96 3.21 -4.36
N VAL A 215 14.81 2.19 -4.48
CA VAL A 215 14.76 1.23 -5.60
C VAL A 215 13.40 0.54 -5.68
N MET A 216 12.87 0.09 -4.53
CA MET A 216 11.56 -0.56 -4.49
C MET A 216 10.40 0.41 -4.79
N LEU A 217 10.49 1.65 -4.31
CA LEU A 217 9.52 2.70 -4.64
C LEU A 217 9.43 2.92 -6.16
N LEU A 218 10.58 3.08 -6.82
CA LEU A 218 10.66 3.28 -8.27
C LEU A 218 10.19 2.04 -9.04
N ARG A 219 10.56 0.84 -8.57
CA ARG A 219 10.14 -0.42 -9.19
C ARG A 219 8.63 -0.63 -9.12
N VAL A 220 8.03 -0.48 -7.95
CA VAL A 220 6.58 -0.61 -7.77
C VAL A 220 5.84 0.48 -8.54
N HIS A 221 6.37 1.71 -8.57
CA HIS A 221 5.79 2.80 -9.36
C HIS A 221 5.79 2.48 -10.87
N ARG A 222 6.87 1.88 -11.39
CA ARG A 222 6.94 1.45 -12.79
C ARG A 222 5.87 0.40 -13.09
N ILE A 223 5.72 -0.59 -12.23
CA ILE A 223 4.69 -1.63 -12.38
C ILE A 223 3.29 -1.01 -12.31
N TYR A 224 3.03 -0.13 -11.35
CA TYR A 224 1.76 0.60 -11.24
C TYR A 224 1.35 1.29 -12.54
N ARG A 225 2.30 1.91 -13.24
CA ARG A 225 2.03 2.56 -14.53
C ARG A 225 1.66 1.59 -15.65
N THR A 226 2.06 0.33 -15.56
CA THR A 226 1.77 -0.70 -16.57
C THR A 226 0.47 -1.45 -16.31
N THR A 227 -0.07 -1.43 -15.10
CA THR A 227 -1.30 -2.15 -14.72
C THR A 227 -2.60 -1.39 -15.02
N GLY A 228 -2.53 -0.21 -15.66
CA GLY A 228 -3.73 0.61 -15.92
C GLY A 228 -4.36 1.21 -14.66
N ALA A 229 -3.69 1.11 -13.53
CA ALA A 229 -4.12 1.74 -12.29
C ALA A 229 -4.07 3.28 -12.42
N SER A 230 -5.05 3.97 -11.87
CA SER A 230 -5.14 5.43 -11.93
C SER A 230 -5.68 6.02 -10.63
N PHE A 231 -5.43 7.32 -10.43
CA PHE A 231 -5.96 8.03 -9.27
C PHE A 231 -7.50 8.06 -9.26
N ALA A 232 -8.12 8.23 -10.44
CA ALA A 232 -9.57 8.19 -10.57
C ALA A 232 -10.15 6.83 -10.15
N LYS A 233 -9.52 5.72 -10.58
CA LYS A 233 -9.88 4.37 -10.17
C LYS A 233 -9.68 4.17 -8.65
N ALA A 234 -8.59 4.70 -8.07
CA ALA A 234 -8.35 4.65 -6.64
C ALA A 234 -9.45 5.40 -5.84
N GLN A 235 -9.85 6.57 -6.32
CA GLN A 235 -10.94 7.35 -5.70
C GLN A 235 -12.28 6.62 -5.79
N GLN A 236 -12.59 5.99 -6.92
CA GLN A 236 -13.79 5.19 -7.09
C GLN A 236 -13.80 3.96 -6.18
N GLU A 237 -12.67 3.25 -6.07
CA GLU A 237 -12.51 2.11 -5.15
C GLU A 237 -12.70 2.53 -3.70
N PHE A 238 -12.13 3.67 -3.30
CA PHE A 238 -12.30 4.22 -1.96
C PHE A 238 -13.76 4.56 -1.68
N SER A 239 -14.40 5.34 -2.55
CA SER A 239 -15.80 5.76 -2.35
C SER A 239 -16.74 4.56 -2.31
N SER A 240 -16.56 3.57 -3.19
CA SER A 240 -17.37 2.35 -3.19
C SER A 240 -17.11 1.49 -1.95
N GLY A 241 -15.86 1.41 -1.46
CA GLY A 241 -15.51 0.71 -0.23
C GLY A 241 -16.11 1.36 1.02
N VAL A 242 -16.09 2.70 1.09
CA VAL A 242 -16.72 3.46 2.17
C VAL A 242 -18.23 3.29 2.16
N MET A 243 -18.87 3.39 0.99
CA MET A 243 -20.33 3.22 0.86
C MET A 243 -20.81 1.80 1.18
N ARG A 244 -19.96 0.78 1.01
CA ARG A 244 -20.25 -0.62 1.36
C ARG A 244 -20.00 -0.95 2.83
N ASN A 245 -19.37 -0.05 3.59
CA ASN A 245 -19.10 -0.28 4.99
C ASN A 245 -20.42 -0.16 5.79
N GLU A 246 -20.80 -1.24 6.47
CA GLU A 246 -22.04 -1.32 7.25
C GLU A 246 -22.12 -0.23 8.34
N HIS A 247 -21.00 0.11 8.97
CA HIS A 247 -20.94 1.19 9.94
C HIS A 247 -21.23 2.57 9.33
N VAL A 248 -20.75 2.81 8.09
CA VAL A 248 -21.01 4.07 7.38
C VAL A 248 -22.45 4.13 6.92
N GLN A 249 -23.03 3.02 6.41
CA GLN A 249 -24.43 2.93 6.03
C GLN A 249 -25.35 3.17 7.24
N ASN A 250 -25.05 2.55 8.36
CA ASN A 250 -25.79 2.74 9.60
C ASN A 250 -25.70 4.19 10.14
N ALA A 251 -24.50 4.79 10.07
CA ALA A 251 -24.30 6.19 10.46
C ALA A 251 -25.06 7.14 9.53
N ALA A 252 -25.03 6.90 8.22
CA ALA A 252 -25.76 7.68 7.23
C ALA A 252 -27.27 7.53 7.40
N ALA A 253 -27.77 6.30 7.63
CA ALA A 253 -29.18 6.02 7.90
C ALA A 253 -29.66 6.72 9.17
N ASN A 254 -28.87 6.68 10.25
CA ASN A 254 -29.17 7.35 11.51
C ASN A 254 -29.18 8.88 11.36
N ALA A 255 -28.24 9.45 10.60
CA ALA A 255 -28.18 10.88 10.31
C ALA A 255 -29.40 11.31 9.48
N ALA A 256 -29.80 10.54 8.46
CA ALA A 256 -30.99 10.81 7.65
C ALA A 256 -32.29 10.72 8.49
N ALA A 257 -32.41 9.71 9.35
CA ALA A 257 -33.53 9.58 10.27
C ALA A 257 -33.59 10.73 11.30
N GLY A 258 -32.44 11.19 11.79
CA GLY A 258 -32.34 12.37 12.67
C GLY A 258 -32.76 13.65 11.97
N ALA A 259 -32.31 13.87 10.74
CA ALA A 259 -32.71 15.02 9.94
C ALA A 259 -34.23 15.02 9.60
N ALA A 260 -34.79 13.85 9.27
CA ALA A 260 -36.23 13.71 9.01
C ALA A 260 -37.07 14.00 10.25
N ARG A 261 -36.66 13.54 11.43
CA ARG A 261 -37.31 13.84 12.72
C ARG A 261 -37.19 15.34 13.08
N GLY A 262 -36.02 15.97 12.83
CA GLY A 262 -35.83 17.39 13.03
C GLY A 262 -36.75 18.25 12.14
N MET A 263 -36.90 17.90 10.87
CA MET A 263 -37.85 18.56 9.96
C MET A 263 -39.33 18.36 10.39
N ALA A 264 -39.68 17.13 10.80
CA ALA A 264 -41.06 16.85 11.26
C ALA A 264 -41.39 17.64 12.53
N SER A 265 -40.47 17.77 13.50
CA SER A 265 -40.66 18.57 14.71
C SER A 265 -40.79 20.08 14.41
N GLN A 266 -40.04 20.58 13.42
CA GLN A 266 -40.11 21.97 13.00
C GLN A 266 -41.44 22.31 12.29
N TYR A 267 -41.97 21.41 11.47
CA TYR A 267 -43.29 21.56 10.85
C TYR A 267 -44.45 21.45 11.89
N GLY A 268 -44.33 20.56 12.88
CA GLY A 268 -45.30 20.41 13.96
C GLY A 268 -45.39 21.63 14.88
N SER A 269 -44.24 22.24 15.20
CA SER A 269 -44.19 23.45 16.05
C SER A 269 -44.74 24.72 15.36
N ASN A 270 -44.61 24.79 14.02
CA ASN A 270 -45.11 25.95 13.26
C ASN A 270 -46.63 25.92 13.01
N SER A 271 -47.26 24.76 13.16
CA SER A 271 -48.72 24.60 13.05
C SER A 271 -49.45 24.90 14.36
N SER A 272 -48.79 24.76 15.52
CA SER A 272 -49.37 25.06 16.85
C SER A 272 -49.42 26.55 17.20
N ASN A 273 -48.72 27.41 16.45
CA ASN A 273 -48.64 28.87 16.71
C ASN A 273 -49.64 29.68 15.87
N LYS A 274 -50.64 29.07 15.25
CA LYS A 274 -51.66 29.71 14.38
C LYS A 274 -53.08 29.68 14.94
N TYR A 275 -53.28 29.51 16.28
CA TYR A 275 -54.58 29.67 16.93
C TYR A 275 -54.45 30.61 18.11
#